data_57f102496a119a0daef8317077efa776
#
_entry.id   57f102496a119a0daef8317077efa776
#
_cell.length_a   1.000
_cell.length_b   1.000
_cell.length_c   1.000
_cell.angle_alpha   90.00
_cell.angle_beta   90.00
_cell.angle_gamma   90.00
#
_symmetry.space_group_name_H-M   'P 1'
#
loop_
_entity.id
_entity.type
_entity.pdbx_description
1 polymer ?
#
loop_
_entity_poly.entity_id
_entity_poly.type
_entity_poly.pdbx_seq_one_letter_code
_entity_poly.pdbx_strand_id
1 'polypeptide(L)'
;MNITNLHLSYCSNIHAGETWDATFQNLKIYIPEVKKRLAHKGAFGIGLRISQEASLVLERPDRLQEFRDWLKKSNSYVYTLNCFPYGGFHRTKVKEQVHAPDWTTEARLDYTIRSFRILAQLLPEGVEGGISTSPLTYRHWFATDLEKKEAFEKATAHLIAVVEELVRLKQETGKFLHLDIEPEPDGLLENSEELIRYFKEWLLPVGKVSLAKQLGTTEKAAEKLIKDHLQVCYDVCHFAIGYEKPKEAFKKLKQAGIGIGKIQLSAALKLLIPESPYERFSIGKRLAEFADTTYLHQVVGSTKSGGLNSYPDLPQALTQLGETQDLEWRVHFHVPIFLENYGTFQSTQEDIVEVLKLVHADPSITKH
;
A
#
# COMPACT_ATOMS: atom_id res chain seq x y z
N MET A 1 -3.38 -15.97 -9.01
CA MET A 1 -3.97 -16.24 -10.35
C MET A 1 -3.17 -15.49 -11.39
N ASN A 2 -2.87 -16.07 -12.53
CA ASN A 2 -2.15 -15.36 -13.60
C ASN A 2 -3.16 -15.05 -14.71
N ILE A 3 -3.27 -13.78 -15.08
CA ILE A 3 -4.13 -13.32 -16.17
C ILE A 3 -3.23 -12.53 -17.12
N THR A 4 -2.90 -13.11 -18.29
CA THR A 4 -2.08 -12.44 -19.32
C THR A 4 -0.79 -11.79 -18.79
N ASN A 5 0.03 -12.53 -18.03
CA ASN A 5 1.25 -12.08 -17.34
C ASN A 5 1.05 -11.17 -16.12
N LEU A 6 -0.17 -10.95 -15.70
CA LEU A 6 -0.51 -10.24 -14.47
C LEU A 6 -0.81 -11.25 -13.36
N HIS A 7 -0.18 -11.09 -12.20
CA HIS A 7 -0.48 -11.88 -11.02
C HIS A 7 -1.60 -11.21 -10.20
N LEU A 8 -2.70 -11.91 -10.01
CA LEU A 8 -3.79 -11.49 -9.12
C LEU A 8 -3.77 -12.32 -7.84
N SER A 9 -3.86 -11.67 -6.69
CA SER A 9 -3.87 -12.33 -5.38
C SER A 9 -5.11 -11.99 -4.56
N TYR A 10 -5.42 -12.89 -3.65
CA TYR A 10 -6.33 -12.64 -2.54
C TYR A 10 -5.54 -12.08 -1.36
N CYS A 11 -5.90 -10.89 -0.90
CA CYS A 11 -5.19 -10.20 0.16
C CYS A 11 -5.62 -10.72 1.55
N SER A 12 -4.66 -11.22 2.35
CA SER A 12 -4.95 -11.82 3.65
C SER A 12 -5.13 -10.83 4.79
N ASN A 13 -4.90 -9.54 4.57
CA ASN A 13 -5.06 -8.48 5.57
C ASN A 13 -6.51 -8.28 6.03
N ILE A 14 -7.50 -8.82 5.32
CA ILE A 14 -8.90 -8.86 5.76
C ILE A 14 -9.11 -9.76 7.00
N HIS A 15 -8.21 -10.70 7.26
CA HIS A 15 -8.31 -11.63 8.39
C HIS A 15 -7.48 -11.14 9.57
N ALA A 16 -8.11 -11.07 10.74
CA ALA A 16 -7.39 -10.76 11.97
C ALA A 16 -6.38 -11.87 12.30
N GLY A 17 -5.15 -11.48 12.67
CA GLY A 17 -4.09 -12.41 13.05
C GLY A 17 -2.76 -11.69 13.15
N GLU A 18 -2.26 -11.51 14.38
CA GLU A 18 -0.99 -10.81 14.61
C GLU A 18 0.18 -11.80 14.77
N THR A 19 -0.06 -12.96 15.40
CA THR A 19 0.93 -14.03 15.48
C THR A 19 0.96 -14.84 14.19
N TRP A 20 2.10 -15.49 13.90
CA TRP A 20 2.20 -16.38 12.75
C TRP A 20 1.18 -17.54 12.81
N ASP A 21 0.98 -18.13 14.00
CA ASP A 21 0.06 -19.25 14.14
C ASP A 21 -1.38 -18.84 13.83
N ALA A 22 -1.83 -17.66 14.30
CA ALA A 22 -3.15 -17.12 13.96
C ALA A 22 -3.28 -16.82 12.47
N THR A 23 -2.27 -16.18 11.88
CA THR A 23 -2.23 -15.89 10.43
C THR A 23 -2.30 -17.16 9.61
N PHE A 24 -1.47 -18.15 9.93
CA PHE A 24 -1.42 -19.41 9.19
C PHE A 24 -2.71 -20.24 9.35
N GLN A 25 -3.32 -20.20 10.53
CA GLN A 25 -4.62 -20.85 10.74
C GLN A 25 -5.71 -20.24 9.86
N ASN A 26 -5.75 -18.88 9.77
CA ASN A 26 -6.67 -18.20 8.88
C ASN A 26 -6.46 -18.58 7.40
N LEU A 27 -5.21 -18.64 6.94
CA LEU A 27 -4.91 -19.08 5.59
C LEU A 27 -5.43 -20.51 5.32
N LYS A 28 -5.23 -21.43 6.27
CA LYS A 28 -5.73 -22.82 6.18
C LYS A 28 -7.25 -22.91 6.08
N ILE A 29 -7.97 -21.99 6.74
CA ILE A 29 -9.44 -21.95 6.73
C ILE A 29 -9.96 -21.25 5.46
N TYR A 30 -9.50 -20.05 5.19
CA TYR A 30 -10.15 -19.18 4.21
C TYR A 30 -9.69 -19.40 2.77
N ILE A 31 -8.41 -19.71 2.53
CA ILE A 31 -7.90 -19.89 1.15
C ILE A 31 -8.61 -21.04 0.41
N PRO A 32 -8.80 -22.23 1.00
CA PRO A 32 -9.54 -23.31 0.35
C PRO A 32 -10.99 -22.94 0.04
N GLU A 33 -11.67 -22.22 0.96
CA GLU A 33 -13.07 -21.80 0.77
C GLU A 33 -13.21 -20.74 -0.35
N VAL A 34 -12.29 -19.76 -0.41
CA VAL A 34 -12.28 -18.77 -1.49
C VAL A 34 -12.02 -19.45 -2.84
N LYS A 35 -11.02 -20.34 -2.93
CA LYS A 35 -10.74 -21.12 -4.15
C LYS A 35 -11.95 -21.92 -4.61
N LYS A 36 -12.63 -22.58 -3.69
CA LYS A 36 -13.84 -23.38 -3.97
C LYS A 36 -14.97 -22.52 -4.53
N ARG A 37 -15.26 -21.37 -3.89
CA ARG A 37 -16.31 -20.44 -4.34
C ARG A 37 -16.02 -19.81 -5.70
N LEU A 38 -14.77 -19.53 -6.00
CA LEU A 38 -14.33 -19.03 -7.30
C LEU A 38 -14.23 -20.14 -8.37
N ALA A 39 -14.42 -21.41 -8.01
CA ALA A 39 -14.19 -22.57 -8.87
C ALA A 39 -12.79 -22.55 -9.54
N HIS A 40 -11.81 -21.97 -8.86
CA HIS A 40 -10.46 -21.75 -9.40
C HIS A 40 -9.64 -23.04 -9.37
N LYS A 41 -9.21 -23.53 -10.55
CA LYS A 41 -8.46 -24.77 -10.69
C LYS A 41 -6.94 -24.57 -10.75
N GLY A 42 -6.47 -23.38 -11.09
CA GLY A 42 -5.05 -23.05 -11.21
C GLY A 42 -4.35 -22.77 -9.87
N ALA A 43 -3.08 -22.39 -9.94
CA ALA A 43 -2.35 -21.90 -8.79
C ALA A 43 -2.96 -20.59 -8.27
N PHE A 44 -3.13 -20.46 -6.94
CA PHE A 44 -3.83 -19.35 -6.32
C PHE A 44 -2.85 -18.37 -5.66
N GLY A 45 -2.84 -17.12 -6.12
CA GLY A 45 -2.01 -16.07 -5.56
C GLY A 45 -2.52 -15.59 -4.19
N ILE A 46 -1.63 -15.48 -3.24
CA ILE A 46 -1.90 -14.94 -1.91
C ILE A 46 -1.08 -13.68 -1.73
N GLY A 47 -1.75 -12.54 -1.51
CA GLY A 47 -1.15 -11.31 -0.98
C GLY A 47 -1.08 -11.47 0.54
N LEU A 48 0.10 -11.80 1.04
CA LEU A 48 0.27 -12.15 2.44
C LEU A 48 0.56 -10.91 3.29
N ARG A 49 -0.25 -10.67 4.32
CA ARG A 49 0.11 -9.76 5.40
C ARG A 49 0.80 -10.57 6.50
N ILE A 50 1.95 -10.10 6.95
CA ILE A 50 2.61 -10.60 8.15
C ILE A 50 2.96 -9.42 9.06
N SER A 51 2.76 -9.57 10.38
CA SER A 51 3.25 -8.62 11.37
C SER A 51 4.76 -8.83 11.61
N GLN A 52 5.38 -7.89 12.30
CA GLN A 52 6.77 -8.06 12.74
C GLN A 52 6.94 -9.32 13.60
N GLU A 53 6.03 -9.54 14.57
CA GLU A 53 6.03 -10.73 15.42
C GLU A 53 5.91 -12.02 14.59
N ALA A 54 4.96 -12.05 13.66
CA ALA A 54 4.77 -13.19 12.76
C ALA A 54 6.02 -13.44 11.88
N SER A 55 6.70 -12.37 11.44
CA SER A 55 7.91 -12.48 10.61
C SER A 55 9.07 -13.13 11.35
N LEU A 56 9.25 -12.86 12.65
CA LEU A 56 10.28 -13.50 13.48
C LEU A 56 10.06 -15.02 13.60
N VAL A 57 8.80 -15.44 13.65
CA VAL A 57 8.47 -16.86 13.70
C VAL A 57 8.61 -17.51 12.33
N LEU A 58 8.13 -16.84 11.27
CA LEU A 58 8.18 -17.37 9.90
C LEU A 58 9.60 -17.43 9.33
N GLU A 59 10.53 -16.59 9.79
CA GLU A 59 11.95 -16.63 9.38
C GLU A 59 12.64 -17.95 9.81
N ARG A 60 12.14 -18.64 10.83
CA ARG A 60 12.70 -19.92 11.29
C ARG A 60 12.57 -20.98 10.20
N PRO A 61 13.64 -21.74 9.90
CA PRO A 61 13.64 -22.72 8.79
C PRO A 61 12.53 -23.77 8.88
N ASP A 62 12.23 -24.27 10.10
CA ASP A 62 11.16 -25.24 10.33
C ASP A 62 9.77 -24.68 9.99
N ARG A 63 9.49 -23.45 10.41
CA ARG A 63 8.20 -22.78 10.17
C ARG A 63 8.03 -22.38 8.71
N LEU A 64 9.08 -21.88 8.09
CA LEU A 64 9.06 -21.51 6.68
C LEU A 64 8.87 -22.74 5.79
N GLN A 65 9.52 -23.88 6.13
CA GLN A 65 9.33 -25.13 5.39
C GLN A 65 7.91 -25.67 5.55
N GLU A 66 7.32 -25.63 6.76
CA GLU A 66 5.91 -26.00 6.99
C GLU A 66 4.98 -25.19 6.09
N PHE A 67 5.22 -23.88 5.97
CA PHE A 67 4.41 -23.01 5.13
C PHE A 67 4.58 -23.30 3.64
N ARG A 68 5.82 -23.53 3.18
CA ARG A 68 6.10 -23.93 1.79
C ARG A 68 5.40 -25.23 1.40
N ASP A 69 5.40 -26.22 2.29
CA ASP A 69 4.73 -27.50 2.06
C ASP A 69 3.22 -27.33 1.97
N TRP A 70 2.65 -26.46 2.82
CA TRP A 70 1.23 -26.13 2.76
C TRP A 70 0.88 -25.38 1.47
N LEU A 71 1.67 -24.39 1.03
CA LEU A 71 1.48 -23.69 -0.24
C LEU A 71 1.46 -24.67 -1.42
N LYS A 72 2.42 -25.60 -1.46
CA LYS A 72 2.47 -26.64 -2.49
C LYS A 72 1.23 -27.54 -2.44
N LYS A 73 0.85 -28.03 -1.26
CA LYS A 73 -0.33 -28.90 -1.07
C LYS A 73 -1.63 -28.19 -1.45
N SER A 74 -1.77 -26.93 -1.14
CA SER A 74 -2.97 -26.13 -1.45
C SER A 74 -2.99 -25.59 -2.89
N ASN A 75 -1.94 -25.86 -3.68
CA ASN A 75 -1.70 -25.27 -4.99
C ASN A 75 -1.87 -23.72 -4.92
N SER A 76 -1.11 -23.12 -4.02
CA SER A 76 -1.10 -21.68 -3.78
C SER A 76 0.34 -21.15 -3.79
N TYR A 77 0.50 -19.84 -4.03
CA TYR A 77 1.82 -19.22 -4.03
C TYR A 77 1.74 -17.78 -3.47
N VAL A 78 2.85 -17.30 -2.93
CA VAL A 78 3.04 -15.94 -2.44
C VAL A 78 4.04 -15.24 -3.35
N TYR A 79 3.68 -14.05 -3.82
CA TYR A 79 4.57 -13.20 -4.61
C TYR A 79 4.58 -11.76 -4.10
N THR A 80 3.68 -11.41 -3.19
CA THR A 80 3.61 -10.08 -2.58
C THR A 80 3.30 -10.17 -1.10
N LEU A 81 3.95 -9.31 -0.32
CA LEU A 81 3.64 -9.09 1.08
C LEU A 81 3.08 -7.69 1.28
N ASN A 82 2.19 -7.57 2.27
CA ASN A 82 1.79 -6.28 2.82
C ASN A 82 2.49 -6.09 4.17
N CYS A 83 3.46 -5.18 4.21
CA CYS A 83 4.25 -4.85 5.39
C CYS A 83 4.08 -3.39 5.83
N PHE A 84 2.99 -2.74 5.42
CA PHE A 84 2.69 -1.41 5.91
C PHE A 84 2.43 -1.45 7.43
N PRO A 85 1.39 -2.13 7.96
CA PRO A 85 1.21 -2.26 9.39
C PRO A 85 2.30 -3.15 9.99
N TYR A 86 3.08 -2.60 10.91
CA TYR A 86 4.18 -3.30 11.59
C TYR A 86 3.67 -4.28 12.65
N GLY A 87 2.70 -3.84 13.45
CA GLY A 87 2.15 -4.57 14.59
C GLY A 87 0.66 -4.81 14.48
N GLY A 88 -0.02 -4.75 15.62
CA GLY A 88 -1.46 -4.94 15.73
C GLY A 88 -2.25 -4.02 14.81
N PHE A 89 -3.12 -4.61 14.01
CA PHE A 89 -3.89 -3.91 12.99
C PHE A 89 -5.41 -4.10 13.16
N HIS A 90 -5.83 -5.21 13.77
CA HIS A 90 -7.23 -5.51 13.98
C HIS A 90 -7.59 -5.41 15.47
N ARG A 91 -8.81 -4.91 15.77
CA ARG A 91 -9.37 -4.85 17.14
C ARG A 91 -8.51 -4.08 18.14
N THR A 92 -7.63 -3.22 17.67
CA THR A 92 -6.74 -2.38 18.50
C THR A 92 -6.82 -0.98 17.95
N LYS A 93 -7.00 0.03 18.83
CA LYS A 93 -6.99 1.43 18.40
C LYS A 93 -5.60 1.77 17.89
N VAL A 94 -5.46 1.92 16.56
CA VAL A 94 -4.20 2.22 15.89
C VAL A 94 -4.10 3.67 15.47
N LYS A 95 -5.15 4.24 14.87
CA LYS A 95 -5.14 5.62 14.36
C LYS A 95 -3.81 5.91 13.63
N GLU A 96 -3.17 7.04 13.90
CA GLU A 96 -1.87 7.42 13.34
C GLU A 96 -0.72 6.46 13.69
N GLN A 97 -0.89 5.64 14.76
CA GLN A 97 0.12 4.66 15.18
C GLN A 97 0.28 3.49 14.18
N VAL A 98 -0.58 3.39 13.17
CA VAL A 98 -0.40 2.44 12.06
C VAL A 98 0.91 2.68 11.31
N HIS A 99 1.42 3.92 11.29
CA HIS A 99 2.70 4.29 10.69
C HIS A 99 3.91 3.88 11.53
N ALA A 100 3.74 3.65 12.85
CA ALA A 100 4.84 3.34 13.76
C ALA A 100 5.14 1.83 13.85
N PRO A 101 6.42 1.46 14.00
CA PRO A 101 7.61 2.26 13.72
C PRO A 101 7.72 2.59 12.23
N ASP A 102 8.16 3.79 11.92
CA ASP A 102 8.24 4.33 10.57
C ASP A 102 9.65 4.22 9.95
N TRP A 103 9.83 4.76 8.73
CA TRP A 103 11.12 4.70 8.02
C TRP A 103 12.24 5.56 8.63
N THR A 104 11.97 6.32 9.67
CA THR A 104 13.03 7.01 10.45
C THR A 104 13.71 6.09 11.47
N THR A 105 13.28 4.81 11.59
CA THR A 105 13.70 3.86 12.61
C THR A 105 14.34 2.61 12.04
N GLU A 106 15.37 2.10 12.70
CA GLU A 106 16.02 0.80 12.40
C GLU A 106 15.01 -0.36 12.47
N ALA A 107 14.03 -0.29 13.39
CA ALA A 107 13.02 -1.35 13.55
C ALA A 107 12.23 -1.58 12.26
N ARG A 108 11.90 -0.51 11.51
CA ARG A 108 11.23 -0.61 10.20
C ARG A 108 12.14 -1.24 9.15
N LEU A 109 13.41 -0.83 9.13
CA LEU A 109 14.42 -1.39 8.22
C LEU A 109 14.59 -2.90 8.46
N ASP A 110 14.83 -3.31 9.68
CA ASP A 110 15.06 -4.72 10.06
C ASP A 110 13.87 -5.61 9.70
N TYR A 111 12.66 -5.15 10.00
CA TYR A 111 11.43 -5.85 9.65
C TYR A 111 11.28 -6.01 8.14
N THR A 112 11.57 -4.97 7.37
CA THR A 112 11.44 -5.00 5.91
C THR A 112 12.47 -5.93 5.28
N ILE A 113 13.71 -5.87 5.72
CA ILE A 113 14.80 -6.78 5.26
C ILE A 113 14.43 -8.24 5.57
N ARG A 114 13.98 -8.54 6.79
CA ARG A 114 13.50 -9.87 7.16
C ARG A 114 12.38 -10.34 6.25
N SER A 115 11.42 -9.48 5.99
CA SER A 115 10.27 -9.80 5.12
C SER A 115 10.73 -10.13 3.69
N PHE A 116 11.74 -9.43 3.16
CA PHE A 116 12.32 -9.77 1.85
C PHE A 116 13.07 -11.10 1.84
N ARG A 117 13.81 -11.43 2.90
CA ARG A 117 14.47 -12.74 3.03
C ARG A 117 13.45 -13.88 3.07
N ILE A 118 12.32 -13.67 3.74
CA ILE A 118 11.19 -14.62 3.73
C ILE A 118 10.58 -14.70 2.32
N LEU A 119 10.26 -13.58 1.70
CA LEU A 119 9.64 -13.55 0.37
C LEU A 119 10.55 -14.23 -0.68
N ALA A 120 11.85 -13.98 -0.65
CA ALA A 120 12.81 -14.60 -1.55
C ALA A 120 12.76 -16.14 -1.51
N GLN A 121 12.45 -16.73 -0.35
CA GLN A 121 12.33 -18.17 -0.19
C GLN A 121 10.95 -18.73 -0.56
N LEU A 122 9.91 -17.88 -0.55
CA LEU A 122 8.53 -18.26 -0.91
C LEU A 122 8.23 -18.06 -2.40
N LEU A 123 8.97 -17.15 -3.05
CA LEU A 123 8.70 -16.71 -4.41
C LEU A 123 8.94 -17.83 -5.43
N PRO A 124 7.96 -18.15 -6.29
CA PRO A 124 8.16 -19.12 -7.36
C PRO A 124 9.26 -18.70 -8.34
N GLU A 125 9.82 -19.67 -9.04
CA GLU A 125 10.79 -19.45 -10.11
C GLU A 125 10.20 -18.56 -11.22
N GLY A 126 10.97 -17.59 -11.71
CA GLY A 126 10.56 -16.70 -12.80
C GLY A 126 9.49 -15.66 -12.44
N VAL A 127 9.08 -15.59 -11.16
CA VAL A 127 8.12 -14.58 -10.67
C VAL A 127 8.89 -13.48 -9.95
N GLU A 128 8.56 -12.23 -10.24
CA GLU A 128 9.03 -11.06 -9.48
C GLU A 128 8.26 -10.98 -8.15
N GLY A 129 8.82 -10.33 -7.13
CA GLY A 129 8.18 -10.22 -5.83
C GLY A 129 8.22 -8.80 -5.28
N GLY A 130 7.10 -8.32 -4.72
CA GLY A 130 6.99 -6.98 -4.15
C GLY A 130 6.50 -6.95 -2.71
N ILE A 131 6.98 -5.97 -1.95
CA ILE A 131 6.50 -5.68 -0.60
C ILE A 131 5.98 -4.26 -0.54
N SER A 132 4.69 -4.06 -0.19
CA SER A 132 4.18 -2.71 0.06
C SER A 132 4.53 -2.23 1.46
N THR A 133 4.85 -0.93 1.56
CA THR A 133 5.27 -0.27 2.80
C THR A 133 4.67 1.12 2.95
N SER A 134 4.72 1.66 4.19
CA SER A 134 4.19 2.97 4.54
C SER A 134 4.83 4.13 3.77
N PRO A 135 4.15 5.29 3.66
CA PRO A 135 4.61 6.49 2.94
C PRO A 135 5.65 7.29 3.74
N LEU A 136 6.74 6.65 4.11
CA LEU A 136 7.85 7.08 4.97
C LEU A 136 7.45 7.22 6.43
N THR A 137 6.57 8.13 6.76
CA THR A 137 6.10 8.43 8.13
C THR A 137 4.77 9.18 8.08
N TYR A 138 4.18 9.45 9.25
CA TYR A 138 2.99 10.27 9.39
C TYR A 138 3.36 11.75 9.46
N ARG A 139 2.86 12.59 8.53
CA ARG A 139 3.31 13.98 8.35
C ARG A 139 3.11 14.87 9.57
N HIS A 140 2.08 14.61 10.38
CA HIS A 140 1.73 15.45 11.53
C HIS A 140 2.56 15.17 12.79
N TRP A 141 3.49 14.19 12.75
CA TRP A 141 4.46 14.01 13.83
C TRP A 141 5.59 15.04 13.81
N PHE A 142 5.71 15.81 12.73
CA PHE A 142 6.79 16.80 12.53
C PHE A 142 6.18 18.20 12.44
N ALA A 143 6.52 19.04 13.44
CA ALA A 143 5.98 20.40 13.53
C ALA A 143 6.72 21.40 12.64
N THR A 144 7.99 21.11 12.30
CA THR A 144 8.87 22.04 11.58
C THR A 144 9.38 21.43 10.27
N ASP A 145 9.77 22.29 9.33
CA ASP A 145 10.38 21.83 8.08
C ASP A 145 11.75 21.18 8.30
N LEU A 146 12.47 21.57 9.38
CA LEU A 146 13.72 20.93 9.75
C LEU A 146 13.51 19.48 10.19
N GLU A 147 12.53 19.20 11.04
CA GLU A 147 12.16 17.84 11.45
C GLU A 147 11.74 16.98 10.28
N LYS A 148 10.92 17.53 9.34
CA LYS A 148 10.56 16.83 8.10
C LYS A 148 11.77 16.51 7.24
N LYS A 149 12.71 17.45 7.13
CA LYS A 149 13.98 17.25 6.42
C LYS A 149 14.76 16.09 7.02
N GLU A 150 14.94 16.06 8.34
CA GLU A 150 15.62 14.97 9.04
C GLU A 150 14.92 13.62 8.84
N ALA A 151 13.58 13.62 8.80
CA ALA A 151 12.79 12.41 8.50
C ALA A 151 13.05 11.92 7.07
N PHE A 152 13.09 12.80 6.08
CA PHE A 152 13.45 12.45 4.69
C PHE A 152 14.87 11.88 4.60
N GLU A 153 15.85 12.49 5.28
CA GLU A 153 17.25 12.04 5.29
C GLU A 153 17.37 10.62 5.87
N LYS A 154 16.77 10.37 7.05
CA LYS A 154 16.78 9.05 7.70
C LYS A 154 16.08 7.99 6.87
N ALA A 155 14.86 8.30 6.39
CA ALA A 155 14.08 7.38 5.55
C ALA A 155 14.84 7.04 4.26
N THR A 156 15.49 8.03 3.63
CA THR A 156 16.31 7.81 2.44
C THR A 156 17.46 6.85 2.71
N ALA A 157 18.18 7.04 3.83
CA ALA A 157 19.28 6.14 4.20
C ALA A 157 18.80 4.69 4.38
N HIS A 158 17.68 4.48 5.06
CA HIS A 158 17.11 3.15 5.28
C HIS A 158 16.60 2.53 3.97
N LEU A 159 15.94 3.29 3.11
CA LEU A 159 15.48 2.79 1.80
C LEU A 159 16.67 2.37 0.91
N ILE A 160 17.78 3.10 0.95
CA ILE A 160 18.99 2.71 0.20
C ILE A 160 19.61 1.42 0.77
N ALA A 161 19.59 1.23 2.10
CA ALA A 161 20.02 -0.02 2.71
C ALA A 161 19.13 -1.21 2.28
N VAL A 162 17.82 -0.98 2.10
CA VAL A 162 16.94 -2.01 1.50
C VAL A 162 17.36 -2.31 0.06
N VAL A 163 17.61 -1.30 -0.78
CA VAL A 163 18.05 -1.54 -2.17
C VAL A 163 19.35 -2.36 -2.21
N GLU A 164 20.32 -2.06 -1.34
CA GLU A 164 21.55 -2.84 -1.23
C GLU A 164 21.25 -4.33 -0.92
N GLU A 165 20.38 -4.60 0.05
CA GLU A 165 19.96 -5.95 0.38
C GLU A 165 19.23 -6.64 -0.78
N LEU A 166 18.37 -5.92 -1.53
CA LEU A 166 17.65 -6.49 -2.69
C LEU A 166 18.61 -6.84 -3.83
N VAL A 167 19.63 -6.04 -4.07
CA VAL A 167 20.70 -6.35 -5.04
C VAL A 167 21.44 -7.60 -4.60
N ARG A 168 21.79 -7.72 -3.31
CA ARG A 168 22.45 -8.90 -2.75
C ARG A 168 21.57 -10.15 -2.90
N LEU A 169 20.29 -10.08 -2.53
CA LEU A 169 19.35 -11.20 -2.66
C LEU A 169 19.19 -11.64 -4.12
N LYS A 170 19.18 -10.69 -5.06
CA LYS A 170 19.14 -11.01 -6.49
C LYS A 170 20.40 -11.76 -6.96
N GLN A 171 21.58 -11.38 -6.49
CA GLN A 171 22.82 -12.08 -6.81
C GLN A 171 22.84 -13.49 -6.24
N GLU A 172 22.35 -13.69 -5.00
CA GLU A 172 22.36 -14.97 -4.31
C GLU A 172 21.27 -15.94 -4.82
N THR A 173 20.10 -15.43 -5.16
CA THR A 173 18.91 -16.24 -5.45
C THR A 173 18.43 -16.19 -6.91
N GLY A 174 18.92 -15.24 -7.70
CA GLY A 174 18.42 -14.94 -9.04
C GLY A 174 17.06 -14.25 -9.07
N LYS A 175 16.41 -14.00 -7.91
CA LYS A 175 15.04 -13.48 -7.81
C LYS A 175 15.03 -11.95 -7.81
N PHE A 176 14.12 -11.39 -8.59
CA PHE A 176 13.93 -9.94 -8.62
C PHE A 176 12.85 -9.54 -7.60
N LEU A 177 13.22 -8.59 -6.71
CA LEU A 177 12.37 -8.13 -5.61
C LEU A 177 12.34 -6.60 -5.62
N HIS A 178 11.20 -6.01 -5.22
CA HIS A 178 11.04 -4.56 -5.13
C HIS A 178 10.23 -4.16 -3.89
N LEU A 179 10.55 -2.99 -3.34
CA LEU A 179 9.80 -2.35 -2.26
C LEU A 179 8.88 -1.30 -2.87
N ASP A 180 7.60 -1.38 -2.55
CA ASP A 180 6.55 -0.55 -3.13
C ASP A 180 6.06 0.45 -2.08
N ILE A 181 6.48 1.71 -2.21
CA ILE A 181 6.04 2.80 -1.32
C ILE A 181 4.58 3.09 -1.63
N GLU A 182 3.76 3.14 -0.61
CA GLU A 182 2.31 3.32 -0.69
C GLU A 182 1.92 4.72 -0.20
N PRO A 183 1.75 5.70 -1.12
CA PRO A 183 1.22 7.00 -0.75
C PRO A 183 -0.20 6.89 -0.20
N GLU A 184 -0.48 7.63 0.88
CA GLU A 184 -1.82 7.67 1.48
C GLU A 184 -2.08 9.02 2.16
N PRO A 185 -3.35 9.38 2.44
CA PRO A 185 -3.71 10.60 3.16
C PRO A 185 -2.96 10.74 4.49
N ASP A 186 -2.46 11.93 4.79
CA ASP A 186 -1.64 12.28 5.96
C ASP A 186 -0.29 11.57 6.06
N GLY A 187 0.09 10.73 5.12
CA GLY A 187 1.45 10.26 4.96
C GLY A 187 2.41 11.39 4.61
N LEU A 188 3.70 11.25 4.87
CA LEU A 188 4.70 12.24 4.43
C LEU A 188 4.77 12.29 2.89
N LEU A 189 4.38 11.21 2.23
CA LEU A 189 4.10 11.09 0.80
C LEU A 189 2.61 10.75 0.63
N GLU A 190 1.82 11.72 0.20
CA GLU A 190 0.36 11.59 0.16
C GLU A 190 -0.17 11.28 -1.25
N ASN A 191 0.55 11.70 -2.29
CA ASN A 191 0.10 11.64 -3.66
C ASN A 191 1.26 11.42 -4.66
N SER A 192 0.92 11.28 -5.96
CA SER A 192 1.92 11.04 -7.01
C SER A 192 2.96 12.16 -7.11
N GLU A 193 2.56 13.41 -6.90
CA GLU A 193 3.44 14.57 -7.04
C GLU A 193 4.46 14.65 -5.90
N GLU A 194 4.04 14.42 -4.66
CA GLU A 194 4.93 14.37 -3.50
C GLU A 194 5.91 13.19 -3.61
N LEU A 195 5.44 12.03 -4.06
CA LEU A 195 6.32 10.88 -4.31
C LEU A 195 7.36 11.19 -5.39
N ILE A 196 6.96 11.76 -6.53
CA ILE A 196 7.88 12.14 -7.61
C ILE A 196 8.90 13.18 -7.12
N ARG A 197 8.46 14.16 -6.35
CA ARG A 197 9.33 15.16 -5.74
C ARG A 197 10.34 14.52 -4.78
N TYR A 198 9.90 13.60 -3.93
CA TYR A 198 10.78 12.85 -3.04
C TYR A 198 11.87 12.09 -3.81
N PHE A 199 11.50 11.37 -4.89
CA PHE A 199 12.47 10.69 -5.74
C PHE A 199 13.50 11.66 -6.34
N LYS A 200 13.06 12.81 -6.84
CA LYS A 200 13.91 13.78 -7.53
C LYS A 200 14.81 14.57 -6.58
N GLU A 201 14.31 14.97 -5.42
CA GLU A 201 14.98 15.92 -4.53
C GLU A 201 15.76 15.23 -3.39
N TRP A 202 15.34 14.04 -2.99
CA TRP A 202 15.91 13.32 -1.84
C TRP A 202 16.53 12.00 -2.23
N LEU A 203 15.72 11.07 -2.74
CA LEU A 203 16.12 9.68 -2.92
C LEU A 203 17.24 9.52 -3.96
N LEU A 204 17.06 10.04 -5.16
CA LEU A 204 18.03 9.86 -6.24
C LEU A 204 19.32 10.68 -6.04
N PRO A 205 19.29 11.98 -5.64
CA PRO A 205 20.52 12.75 -5.48
C PRO A 205 21.47 12.14 -4.44
N VAL A 206 20.95 11.72 -3.30
CA VAL A 206 21.74 11.14 -2.20
C VAL A 206 22.00 9.65 -2.42
N GLY A 207 20.95 8.93 -2.81
CA GLY A 207 20.95 7.46 -2.90
C GLY A 207 21.91 6.93 -3.95
N LYS A 208 21.93 7.52 -5.16
CA LYS A 208 22.83 7.03 -6.23
C LYS A 208 24.33 7.16 -5.86
N VAL A 209 24.71 8.21 -5.15
CA VAL A 209 26.09 8.40 -4.69
C VAL A 209 26.45 7.37 -3.61
N SER A 210 25.58 7.22 -2.62
CA SER A 210 25.78 6.25 -1.53
C SER A 210 25.84 4.82 -2.05
N LEU A 211 24.83 4.40 -2.83
CA LEU A 211 24.74 3.05 -3.36
C LEU A 211 25.88 2.73 -4.35
N ALA A 212 26.26 3.69 -5.17
CA ALA A 212 27.41 3.51 -6.10
C ALA A 212 28.69 3.21 -5.33
N LYS A 213 28.93 3.93 -4.23
CA LYS A 213 30.10 3.70 -3.34
C LYS A 213 30.03 2.33 -2.67
N GLN A 214 28.88 1.95 -2.13
CA GLN A 214 28.67 0.65 -1.44
C GLN A 214 28.88 -0.54 -2.39
N LEU A 215 28.34 -0.45 -3.62
CA LEU A 215 28.39 -1.55 -4.58
C LEU A 215 29.61 -1.51 -5.52
N GLY A 216 30.48 -0.49 -5.43
CA GLY A 216 31.60 -0.34 -6.35
C GLY A 216 31.17 -0.14 -7.81
N THR A 217 30.08 0.57 -8.05
CA THR A 217 29.50 0.78 -9.38
C THR A 217 29.40 2.27 -9.75
N THR A 218 28.87 2.59 -10.94
CA THR A 218 28.65 3.98 -11.35
C THR A 218 27.36 4.55 -10.77
N GLU A 219 27.28 5.88 -10.56
CA GLU A 219 26.05 6.55 -10.12
C GLU A 219 24.85 6.26 -11.06
N LYS A 220 25.09 6.17 -12.38
CA LYS A 220 24.06 5.84 -13.37
C LYS A 220 23.52 4.42 -13.17
N ALA A 221 24.38 3.46 -12.86
CA ALA A 221 23.94 2.09 -12.55
C ALA A 221 23.20 2.04 -11.21
N ALA A 222 23.70 2.74 -10.19
CA ALA A 222 23.05 2.85 -8.90
C ALA A 222 21.66 3.51 -9.00
N GLU A 223 21.51 4.60 -9.78
CA GLU A 223 20.19 5.21 -10.04
C GLU A 223 19.22 4.22 -10.67
N LYS A 224 19.70 3.42 -11.64
CA LYS A 224 18.87 2.38 -12.24
C LYS A 224 18.44 1.34 -11.20
N LEU A 225 19.34 0.87 -10.34
CA LEU A 225 19.03 -0.09 -9.28
C LEU A 225 18.01 0.47 -8.28
N ILE A 226 18.14 1.75 -7.90
CA ILE A 226 17.15 2.40 -7.04
C ILE A 226 15.77 2.39 -7.68
N LYS A 227 15.65 2.79 -8.96
CA LYS A 227 14.38 2.81 -9.68
C LYS A 227 13.81 1.41 -9.96
N ASP A 228 14.67 0.42 -10.14
CA ASP A 228 14.26 -0.97 -10.35
C ASP A 228 13.69 -1.56 -9.05
N HIS A 229 14.27 -1.26 -7.90
CA HIS A 229 13.95 -1.87 -6.60
C HIS A 229 13.05 -1.04 -5.69
N LEU A 230 12.91 0.28 -5.92
CA LEU A 230 11.94 1.13 -5.22
C LEU A 230 10.88 1.61 -6.21
N GLN A 231 9.65 1.17 -5.98
CA GLN A 231 8.52 1.40 -6.87
C GLN A 231 7.32 1.92 -6.07
N VAL A 232 6.19 2.03 -6.71
CA VAL A 232 4.94 2.50 -6.09
C VAL A 232 4.00 1.33 -5.83
N CYS A 233 3.44 1.25 -4.64
CA CYS A 233 2.19 0.57 -4.39
C CYS A 233 1.05 1.55 -4.70
N TYR A 234 0.36 1.34 -5.82
CA TYR A 234 -0.78 2.14 -6.20
C TYR A 234 -2.04 1.59 -5.54
N ASP A 235 -2.39 2.10 -4.35
CA ASP A 235 -3.68 1.82 -3.73
C ASP A 235 -4.76 2.71 -4.35
N VAL A 236 -5.71 2.11 -5.07
CA VAL A 236 -6.73 2.86 -5.83
C VAL A 236 -7.57 3.75 -4.92
N CYS A 237 -7.87 3.31 -3.69
CA CYS A 237 -8.61 4.11 -2.71
C CYS A 237 -7.84 5.38 -2.32
N HIS A 238 -6.54 5.27 -2.02
CA HIS A 238 -5.72 6.41 -1.57
C HIS A 238 -5.63 7.49 -2.63
N PHE A 239 -5.31 7.11 -3.88
CA PHE A 239 -5.28 8.07 -4.99
C PHE A 239 -6.66 8.64 -5.31
N ALA A 240 -7.72 7.84 -5.19
CA ALA A 240 -9.08 8.33 -5.36
C ALA A 240 -9.45 9.37 -4.30
N ILE A 241 -9.09 9.19 -3.02
CA ILE A 241 -9.32 10.16 -1.95
C ILE A 241 -8.63 11.49 -2.27
N GLY A 242 -7.41 11.45 -2.80
CA GLY A 242 -6.67 12.63 -3.29
C GLY A 242 -7.23 13.24 -4.58
N TYR A 243 -8.33 12.70 -5.13
CA TYR A 243 -8.91 13.13 -6.42
C TYR A 243 -7.94 13.00 -7.60
N GLU A 244 -6.91 12.16 -7.49
CA GLU A 244 -6.01 11.84 -8.60
C GLU A 244 -6.66 10.82 -9.54
N LYS A 245 -6.75 11.17 -10.82
CA LYS A 245 -7.26 10.24 -11.83
C LYS A 245 -6.20 9.22 -12.22
N PRO A 246 -6.53 7.92 -12.31
CA PRO A 246 -5.56 6.85 -12.56
C PRO A 246 -4.69 7.08 -13.79
N LYS A 247 -5.30 7.49 -14.91
CA LYS A 247 -4.59 7.77 -16.17
C LYS A 247 -3.52 8.86 -16.02
N GLU A 248 -3.84 9.94 -15.28
CA GLU A 248 -2.92 11.06 -15.08
C GLU A 248 -1.80 10.68 -14.10
N ALA A 249 -2.12 9.98 -13.01
CA ALA A 249 -1.13 9.49 -12.05
C ALA A 249 -0.14 8.53 -12.73
N PHE A 250 -0.62 7.54 -13.49
CA PHE A 250 0.24 6.59 -14.22
C PHE A 250 1.14 7.29 -15.23
N LYS A 251 0.60 8.30 -15.95
CA LYS A 251 1.39 9.12 -16.88
C LYS A 251 2.50 9.90 -16.17
N LYS A 252 2.21 10.54 -15.04
CA LYS A 252 3.19 11.30 -14.24
C LYS A 252 4.30 10.36 -13.73
N LEU A 253 3.95 9.22 -13.15
CA LEU A 253 4.90 8.21 -12.65
C LEU A 253 5.80 7.68 -13.78
N LYS A 254 5.20 7.30 -14.91
CA LYS A 254 5.96 6.83 -16.10
C LYS A 254 6.93 7.89 -16.62
N GLN A 255 6.52 9.16 -16.70
CA GLN A 255 7.38 10.27 -17.10
C GLN A 255 8.53 10.53 -16.12
N ALA A 256 8.32 10.28 -14.84
CA ALA A 256 9.36 10.36 -13.82
C ALA A 256 10.30 9.12 -13.80
N GLY A 257 9.97 8.09 -14.57
CA GLY A 257 10.71 6.81 -14.59
C GLY A 257 10.55 6.02 -13.29
N ILE A 258 9.40 6.16 -12.60
CA ILE A 258 9.05 5.43 -11.39
C ILE A 258 8.08 4.32 -11.77
N GLY A 259 8.42 3.06 -11.45
CA GLY A 259 7.61 1.90 -11.73
C GLY A 259 6.44 1.75 -10.75
N ILE A 260 5.36 1.11 -11.21
CA ILE A 260 4.26 0.65 -10.34
C ILE A 260 4.50 -0.82 -10.08
N GLY A 261 4.99 -1.14 -8.87
CA GLY A 261 5.32 -2.51 -8.49
C GLY A 261 4.11 -3.33 -8.11
N LYS A 262 3.07 -2.66 -7.59
CA LYS A 262 1.86 -3.30 -7.09
C LYS A 262 0.66 -2.36 -7.23
N ILE A 263 -0.49 -2.92 -7.58
CA ILE A 263 -1.77 -2.24 -7.51
C ILE A 263 -2.64 -2.92 -6.46
N GLN A 264 -3.16 -2.15 -5.50
CA GLN A 264 -4.19 -2.61 -4.57
C GLN A 264 -5.56 -2.16 -5.09
N LEU A 265 -6.40 -3.14 -5.45
CA LEU A 265 -7.78 -2.88 -5.91
C LEU A 265 -8.64 -2.62 -4.67
N SER A 266 -8.94 -1.37 -4.44
CA SER A 266 -9.66 -0.84 -3.29
C SER A 266 -10.57 0.31 -3.72
N ALA A 267 -11.61 0.61 -2.97
CA ALA A 267 -12.53 1.71 -3.25
C ALA A 267 -12.80 2.52 -1.99
N ALA A 268 -12.77 3.84 -2.11
CA ALA A 268 -13.16 4.76 -1.07
C ALA A 268 -14.68 4.90 -0.97
N LEU A 269 -15.17 5.21 0.22
CA LEU A 269 -16.54 5.65 0.41
C LEU A 269 -16.68 7.09 -0.15
N LYS A 270 -17.70 7.31 -0.98
CA LYS A 270 -17.98 8.57 -1.65
C LYS A 270 -19.39 9.04 -1.37
N LEU A 271 -19.58 10.33 -1.16
CA LEU A 271 -20.90 10.93 -1.00
C LEU A 271 -20.96 12.32 -1.64
N LEU A 272 -22.08 12.63 -2.27
CA LEU A 272 -22.41 13.97 -2.71
C LEU A 272 -22.99 14.76 -1.53
N ILE A 273 -22.55 15.99 -1.34
CA ILE A 273 -23.03 16.86 -0.27
C ILE A 273 -24.30 17.58 -0.76
N PRO A 274 -25.48 17.30 -0.18
CA PRO A 274 -26.71 17.92 -0.60
C PRO A 274 -26.74 19.41 -0.23
N GLU A 275 -27.53 20.20 -0.98
CA GLU A 275 -27.75 21.62 -0.65
C GLU A 275 -28.65 21.78 0.59
N SER A 276 -29.63 20.89 0.77
CA SER A 276 -30.61 20.92 1.84
C SER A 276 -29.97 20.64 3.22
N PRO A 277 -30.12 21.55 4.21
CA PRO A 277 -29.65 21.29 5.57
C PRO A 277 -30.24 20.03 6.21
N TYR A 278 -31.50 19.73 5.91
CA TYR A 278 -32.16 18.53 6.42
C TYR A 278 -31.53 17.25 5.86
N GLU A 279 -31.23 17.24 4.56
CA GLU A 279 -30.55 16.09 3.96
C GLU A 279 -29.11 15.95 4.46
N ARG A 280 -28.38 17.06 4.64
CA ARG A 280 -27.05 17.05 5.28
C ARG A 280 -27.08 16.41 6.67
N PHE A 281 -28.06 16.81 7.50
CA PHE A 281 -28.23 16.20 8.82
C PHE A 281 -28.53 14.70 8.73
N SER A 282 -29.42 14.30 7.84
CA SER A 282 -29.78 12.88 7.63
C SER A 282 -28.58 12.04 7.17
N ILE A 283 -27.82 12.54 6.20
CA ILE A 283 -26.62 11.89 5.69
C ILE A 283 -25.53 11.83 6.76
N GLY A 284 -25.31 12.92 7.51
CA GLY A 284 -24.33 12.98 8.59
C GLY A 284 -24.59 11.93 9.68
N LYS A 285 -25.84 11.74 10.06
CA LYS A 285 -26.22 10.70 11.02
C LYS A 285 -25.87 9.29 10.53
N ARG A 286 -26.11 9.00 9.25
CA ARG A 286 -25.76 7.70 8.66
C ARG A 286 -24.25 7.55 8.45
N LEU A 287 -23.57 8.63 8.05
CA LEU A 287 -22.12 8.62 7.85
C LEU A 287 -21.37 8.41 9.17
N ALA A 288 -21.91 8.89 10.29
CA ALA A 288 -21.35 8.67 11.62
C ALA A 288 -21.22 7.18 12.00
N GLU A 289 -22.00 6.29 11.39
CA GLU A 289 -21.92 4.84 11.61
C GLU A 289 -20.60 4.25 11.06
N PHE A 290 -19.92 4.95 10.14
CA PHE A 290 -18.61 4.57 9.61
C PHE A 290 -17.44 5.12 10.43
N ALA A 291 -17.69 5.99 11.40
CA ALA A 291 -16.66 6.55 12.28
C ALA A 291 -16.33 5.56 13.41
N ASP A 292 -15.47 4.57 13.12
CA ASP A 292 -14.97 3.68 14.15
C ASP A 292 -13.78 4.30 14.92
N THR A 293 -13.42 3.69 16.04
CA THR A 293 -12.33 4.18 16.90
C THR A 293 -10.97 3.56 16.56
N THR A 294 -10.91 2.62 15.64
CA THR A 294 -9.72 1.81 15.36
C THR A 294 -8.78 2.54 14.42
N TYR A 295 -9.31 3.05 13.29
CA TYR A 295 -8.54 3.67 12.21
C TYR A 295 -8.79 5.17 12.12
N LEU A 296 -7.92 5.88 11.40
CA LEU A 296 -8.22 7.21 10.86
C LEU A 296 -9.08 7.05 9.62
N HIS A 297 -10.12 7.87 9.53
CA HIS A 297 -10.98 7.97 8.36
C HIS A 297 -10.88 9.39 7.81
N GLN A 298 -9.74 9.70 7.19
CA GLN A 298 -9.52 11.02 6.59
C GLN A 298 -10.60 11.30 5.55
N VAL A 299 -10.99 12.55 5.45
CA VAL A 299 -11.98 13.00 4.48
C VAL A 299 -11.38 14.08 3.61
N VAL A 300 -11.54 13.95 2.29
CA VAL A 300 -11.19 15.01 1.36
C VAL A 300 -12.46 15.43 0.63
N GLY A 301 -12.76 16.72 0.73
CA GLY A 301 -13.90 17.36 0.07
C GLY A 301 -13.46 18.13 -1.16
N SER A 302 -14.22 18.03 -2.25
CA SER A 302 -14.01 18.85 -3.45
C SER A 302 -15.02 19.98 -3.55
N THR A 303 -14.53 21.19 -3.83
CA THR A 303 -15.36 22.39 -3.99
C THR A 303 -15.74 22.63 -5.45
N LYS A 304 -16.71 23.52 -5.69
CA LYS A 304 -17.12 23.93 -7.04
C LYS A 304 -16.00 24.58 -7.85
N SER A 305 -15.04 25.23 -7.20
CA SER A 305 -13.87 25.83 -7.85
C SER A 305 -12.76 24.84 -8.15
N GLY A 306 -12.90 23.56 -7.80
CA GLY A 306 -11.86 22.52 -7.95
C GLY A 306 -10.85 22.51 -6.81
N GLY A 307 -11.02 23.32 -5.75
CA GLY A 307 -10.21 23.23 -4.54
C GLY A 307 -10.54 22.00 -3.71
N LEU A 308 -9.59 21.54 -2.91
CA LEU A 308 -9.75 20.43 -2.00
C LEU A 308 -9.64 20.89 -0.54
N ASN A 309 -10.53 20.40 0.30
CA ASN A 309 -10.51 20.56 1.75
C ASN A 309 -10.21 19.22 2.41
N SER A 310 -9.21 19.18 3.29
CA SER A 310 -8.83 17.95 4.01
C SER A 310 -9.27 18.02 5.46
N TYR A 311 -9.83 16.93 5.95
CA TYR A 311 -10.22 16.75 7.34
C TYR A 311 -9.50 15.52 7.89
N PRO A 312 -8.80 15.63 9.02
CA PRO A 312 -7.90 14.57 9.50
C PRO A 312 -8.63 13.30 9.97
N ASP A 313 -9.93 13.40 10.33
CA ASP A 313 -10.74 12.23 10.66
C ASP A 313 -12.23 12.54 10.42
N LEU A 314 -13.02 11.52 10.14
CA LEU A 314 -14.46 11.62 9.85
C LEU A 314 -15.27 12.32 10.96
N PRO A 315 -15.05 12.08 12.27
CA PRO A 315 -15.75 12.83 13.32
C PRO A 315 -15.56 14.37 13.20
N GLN A 316 -14.37 14.82 12.82
CA GLN A 316 -14.08 16.24 12.64
C GLN A 316 -14.76 16.77 11.37
N ALA A 317 -14.72 16.02 10.26
CA ALA A 317 -15.42 16.40 9.04
C ALA A 317 -16.93 16.57 9.30
N LEU A 318 -17.54 15.65 10.06
CA LEU A 318 -18.96 15.71 10.40
C LEU A 318 -19.37 16.98 11.14
N THR A 319 -18.50 17.61 11.93
CA THR A 319 -18.80 18.88 12.58
C THR A 319 -18.94 20.04 11.59
N GLN A 320 -18.32 19.91 10.40
CA GLN A 320 -18.33 20.91 9.35
C GLN A 320 -19.38 20.65 8.26
N LEU A 321 -20.04 19.48 8.29
CA LEU A 321 -20.96 19.06 7.23
C LEU A 321 -22.12 20.04 6.98
N GLY A 322 -22.61 20.70 8.04
CA GLY A 322 -23.69 21.69 7.94
C GLY A 322 -23.33 22.93 7.15
N GLU A 323 -22.07 23.36 7.21
CA GLU A 323 -21.57 24.64 6.71
C GLU A 323 -20.62 24.50 5.50
N THR A 324 -20.12 23.29 5.21
CA THR A 324 -19.16 23.07 4.13
C THR A 324 -19.70 23.51 2.77
N GLN A 325 -18.80 24.05 1.94
CA GLN A 325 -19.04 24.37 0.53
C GLN A 325 -18.59 23.25 -0.42
N ASP A 326 -18.18 22.10 0.14
CA ASP A 326 -17.80 20.95 -0.66
C ASP A 326 -19.04 20.37 -1.39
N LEU A 327 -18.80 19.87 -2.57
CA LEU A 327 -19.82 19.20 -3.40
C LEU A 327 -19.82 17.70 -3.21
N GLU A 328 -18.65 17.14 -2.96
CA GLU A 328 -18.41 15.69 -2.79
C GLU A 328 -17.39 15.48 -1.68
N TRP A 329 -17.58 14.46 -0.86
CA TRP A 329 -16.59 13.95 0.06
C TRP A 329 -16.16 12.55 -0.33
N ARG A 330 -14.87 12.27 -0.22
CA ARG A 330 -14.27 10.94 -0.26
C ARG A 330 -13.65 10.64 1.09
N VAL A 331 -14.06 9.51 1.65
CA VAL A 331 -13.67 9.10 3.00
C VAL A 331 -12.72 7.91 2.90
N HIS A 332 -11.62 7.96 3.62
CA HIS A 332 -10.67 6.86 3.73
C HIS A 332 -11.29 5.70 4.53
N PHE A 333 -12.24 5.05 3.89
CA PHE A 333 -12.92 3.87 4.37
C PHE A 333 -13.06 2.91 3.19
N HIS A 334 -12.39 1.74 3.29
CA HIS A 334 -12.39 0.75 2.22
C HIS A 334 -13.73 0.04 2.17
N VAL A 335 -14.52 0.31 1.13
CA VAL A 335 -15.79 -0.36 0.87
C VAL A 335 -15.62 -1.53 -0.10
N PRO A 336 -16.56 -2.52 -0.10
CA PRO A 336 -16.51 -3.63 -1.05
C PRO A 336 -16.46 -3.15 -2.51
N ILE A 337 -15.47 -3.63 -3.27
CA ILE A 337 -15.13 -3.13 -4.62
C ILE A 337 -16.16 -3.45 -5.71
N PHE A 338 -17.11 -4.34 -5.45
CA PHE A 338 -18.08 -4.83 -6.43
C PHE A 338 -19.39 -4.02 -6.49
N LEU A 339 -19.53 -2.99 -5.66
CA LEU A 339 -20.70 -2.11 -5.65
C LEU A 339 -20.28 -0.66 -5.90
N GLU A 340 -20.95 -0.02 -6.85
CA GLU A 340 -20.84 1.41 -7.10
C GLU A 340 -21.67 2.24 -6.11
N ASN A 341 -22.86 1.71 -5.74
CA ASN A 341 -23.84 2.41 -4.92
C ASN A 341 -24.18 1.64 -3.64
N TYR A 342 -24.24 2.36 -2.53
CA TYR A 342 -24.56 1.89 -1.18
C TYR A 342 -25.76 2.67 -0.61
N GLY A 343 -26.86 2.71 -1.34
CA GLY A 343 -28.02 3.52 -0.99
C GLY A 343 -27.74 5.02 -1.16
N THR A 344 -27.59 5.77 -0.07
CA THR A 344 -27.23 7.21 -0.12
C THR A 344 -25.75 7.46 -0.41
N PHE A 345 -24.92 6.47 -0.23
CA PHE A 345 -23.47 6.56 -0.47
C PHE A 345 -23.10 5.87 -1.77
N GLN A 346 -21.95 6.23 -2.28
CA GLN A 346 -21.32 5.66 -3.45
C GLN A 346 -19.93 5.15 -3.09
N SER A 347 -19.28 4.49 -4.02
CA SER A 347 -17.86 4.15 -3.95
C SER A 347 -17.10 4.79 -5.10
N THR A 348 -15.77 4.77 -5.01
CA THR A 348 -14.90 5.15 -6.12
C THR A 348 -14.58 3.95 -7.03
N GLN A 349 -15.54 3.05 -7.25
CA GLN A 349 -15.38 1.86 -8.10
C GLN A 349 -14.97 2.20 -9.53
N GLU A 350 -15.42 3.34 -10.05
CA GLU A 350 -15.06 3.81 -11.39
C GLU A 350 -13.54 3.91 -11.59
N ASP A 351 -12.78 4.29 -10.54
CA ASP A 351 -11.33 4.39 -10.62
C ASP A 351 -10.68 2.98 -10.70
N ILE A 352 -11.26 1.95 -10.04
CA ILE A 352 -10.84 0.55 -10.22
C ILE A 352 -11.03 0.11 -11.66
N VAL A 353 -12.21 0.41 -12.24
CA VAL A 353 -12.53 0.04 -13.62
C VAL A 353 -11.57 0.72 -14.60
N GLU A 354 -11.22 1.98 -14.36
CA GLU A 354 -10.23 2.71 -15.17
C GLU A 354 -8.84 2.07 -15.05
N VAL A 355 -8.38 1.79 -13.84
CA VAL A 355 -7.10 1.11 -13.58
C VAL A 355 -7.01 -0.22 -14.32
N LEU A 356 -8.04 -1.07 -14.22
CA LEU A 356 -8.08 -2.36 -14.90
C LEU A 356 -8.03 -2.21 -16.44
N LYS A 357 -8.71 -1.20 -17.01
CA LYS A 357 -8.63 -0.89 -18.43
C LYS A 357 -7.24 -0.44 -18.85
N LEU A 358 -6.57 0.40 -18.05
CA LEU A 358 -5.20 0.87 -18.32
C LEU A 358 -4.20 -0.29 -18.31
N VAL A 359 -4.25 -1.15 -17.29
CA VAL A 359 -3.37 -2.33 -17.17
C VAL A 359 -3.65 -3.34 -18.28
N HIS A 360 -4.91 -3.54 -18.67
CA HIS A 360 -5.26 -4.41 -19.80
C HIS A 360 -4.71 -3.87 -21.13
N ALA A 361 -4.75 -2.55 -21.33
CA ALA A 361 -4.25 -1.91 -22.55
C ALA A 361 -2.72 -1.87 -22.60
N ASP A 362 -2.04 -1.73 -21.47
CA ASP A 362 -0.57 -1.73 -21.35
C ASP A 362 -0.11 -2.65 -20.20
N PRO A 363 0.10 -3.97 -20.48
CA PRO A 363 0.55 -4.92 -19.46
C PRO A 363 1.97 -4.64 -18.91
N SER A 364 2.68 -3.65 -19.43
CA SER A 364 3.99 -3.22 -18.91
C SER A 364 3.87 -2.30 -17.68
N ILE A 365 2.67 -1.82 -17.35
CA ILE A 365 2.43 -0.93 -16.20
C ILE A 365 2.83 -1.62 -14.89
N THR A 366 2.39 -2.84 -14.70
CA THR A 366 2.72 -3.66 -13.52
C THR A 366 2.57 -5.14 -13.85
N LYS A 367 3.16 -5.98 -12.98
CA LYS A 367 2.92 -7.45 -13.00
C LYS A 367 2.07 -7.92 -11.83
N HIS A 368 1.80 -7.03 -10.87
CA HIS A 368 1.10 -7.36 -9.62
C HIS A 368 -0.11 -6.49 -9.36
#